data_58dc8aa4a4aaaa23dc5d128169a3c714
#
_entry.id   58dc8aa4a4aaaa23dc5d128169a3c714
#
_cell.length_a   1.000
_cell.length_b   1.000
_cell.length_c   1.000
_cell.angle_alpha   90.00
_cell.angle_beta   90.00
_cell.angle_gamma   90.00
#
_symmetry.space_group_name_H-M   'P 1'
#
loop_
_entity.id
_entity.type
_entity.pdbx_description
1 polymer ?
#
loop_
_entity_poly.entity_id
_entity_poly.type
_entity_poly.pdbx_seq_one_letter_code
_entity_poly.pdbx_strand_id
1 'polypeptide(L)'
;MTNKTQGKHSSQGPGTGTVLKAIILVILLLVLAASVYMLATAVPATPEPPPMTAAPDLTPTHTPTPIPPSEPKTTPEPTPEPTPTPIPEFHPYHTEETDPAKFVKDVAINVGGKTLKADEVYEPAEEIDFLLGEDYTDMQGVTTFRSNNFRDGGTYGYAELRDYKFGKSWSYNTGSLTVNGETWTGSGWVGQPLIVKWPRETKAIMNMYDWAKADDELVEVIYATMDGNIYFLDLETGKKTRDTLNVGFTFKGAGSLDPRGYPLLYVGAGYDSNKGASRAFIISLIDFKILHTFGNGDSFMIRTWPMFDGAPLVDAETDQLIYPGENGIIYIIKLNTDYDPEAGTISIEPETVKWRYYGTNTTLYQYWVGMEDSPVIWRGHLIIADNGGRLMCLDLNTLELDWVQNILDDSNGTPVLSIEDGHPYIYVGTSFHLGWRSWTTADVPLFKVDAENGEIIWQTSYKCYTEKGVSGGIQSTVALGKNDLEGYVYVTVAKTDLSSNGVLACIDRETGEVVWEHKSYYTWSSPILVYNSDGSGTLVYCNYGKVMYMMDPLTGKLLDTFNLGGGVEASPAAYENTVVVGTRQCKIWGIKMS
;
A
#
# COMPACT_ATOMS: atom_id res chain seq x y z
N MET A 1 24.19 79.50 -10.48
CA MET A 1 25.50 79.41 -11.17
C MET A 1 25.66 77.92 -11.52
N THR A 2 25.32 77.62 -12.66
CA THR A 2 25.88 76.80 -13.76
C THR A 2 27.11 75.96 -13.40
N ASN A 3 27.03 74.63 -13.63
CA ASN A 3 27.83 73.99 -14.67
C ASN A 3 27.32 72.57 -15.04
N LYS A 4 27.05 72.42 -16.35
CA LYS A 4 26.86 71.16 -17.05
C LYS A 4 28.19 70.48 -17.27
N THR A 5 28.27 69.16 -17.07
CA THR A 5 29.32 68.35 -17.73
C THR A 5 28.68 67.12 -18.38
N GLN A 6 28.86 67.02 -19.70
CA GLN A 6 28.47 65.92 -20.58
C GLN A 6 29.35 64.69 -20.29
N GLY A 7 28.75 63.51 -20.13
CA GLY A 7 29.43 62.24 -20.08
C GLY A 7 29.21 61.50 -21.40
N LYS A 8 30.32 61.10 -22.09
CA LYS A 8 30.38 60.35 -23.32
C LYS A 8 29.80 58.94 -23.17
N HIS A 9 28.90 58.54 -24.02
CA HIS A 9 28.56 57.12 -24.27
C HIS A 9 29.76 56.42 -24.96
N SER A 10 30.36 55.44 -24.29
CA SER A 10 31.22 54.45 -24.91
C SER A 10 30.40 53.15 -25.07
N SER A 11 30.15 52.72 -26.29
CA SER A 11 29.62 51.40 -26.62
C SER A 11 30.67 50.35 -26.34
N GLN A 12 30.53 49.59 -25.24
CA GLN A 12 31.28 48.37 -25.05
C GLN A 12 30.59 47.25 -25.84
N GLY A 13 31.33 46.64 -26.76
CA GLY A 13 30.95 45.38 -27.44
C GLY A 13 30.82 44.21 -26.46
N PRO A 14 30.12 43.13 -26.80
CA PRO A 14 29.90 42.00 -25.91
C PRO A 14 31.22 41.39 -25.44
N GLY A 15 31.42 41.29 -24.14
CA GLY A 15 32.62 40.75 -23.53
C GLY A 15 32.89 39.31 -23.96
N THR A 16 34.17 38.93 -24.05
CA THR A 16 34.66 37.58 -24.47
C THR A 16 33.91 36.42 -23.78
N GLY A 17 33.41 36.60 -22.56
CA GLY A 17 32.63 35.60 -21.84
C GLY A 17 31.20 35.33 -22.43
N THR A 18 30.59 36.35 -23.06
CA THR A 18 29.28 36.21 -23.70
C THR A 18 29.38 35.47 -25.04
N VAL A 19 30.45 35.71 -25.80
CA VAL A 19 30.72 35.01 -27.06
C VAL A 19 31.02 33.54 -26.81
N LEU A 20 31.81 33.22 -25.76
CA LEU A 20 32.14 31.83 -25.40
C LEU A 20 30.90 31.05 -24.97
N LYS A 21 30.00 31.65 -24.18
CA LYS A 21 28.72 31.04 -23.79
C LYS A 21 27.81 30.77 -24.99
N ALA A 22 27.74 31.68 -25.95
CA ALA A 22 26.97 31.51 -27.18
C ALA A 22 27.54 30.36 -28.03
N ILE A 23 28.86 30.22 -28.16
CA ILE A 23 29.49 29.13 -28.89
C ILE A 23 29.22 27.78 -28.22
N ILE A 24 29.32 27.68 -26.89
CA ILE A 24 29.03 26.45 -26.15
C ILE A 24 27.54 26.06 -26.34
N LEU A 25 26.62 27.01 -26.31
CA LEU A 25 25.20 26.73 -26.53
C LEU A 25 24.91 26.20 -27.93
N VAL A 26 25.57 26.75 -28.95
CA VAL A 26 25.43 26.28 -30.36
C VAL A 26 26.00 24.86 -30.50
N ILE A 27 27.13 24.55 -29.88
CA ILE A 27 27.73 23.20 -29.91
C ILE A 27 26.77 22.19 -29.22
N LEU A 28 26.20 22.54 -28.06
CA LEU A 28 25.24 21.69 -27.36
C LEU A 28 23.98 21.42 -28.17
N LEU A 29 23.45 22.44 -28.88
CA LEU A 29 22.29 22.27 -29.76
C LEU A 29 22.61 21.39 -30.98
N LEU A 30 23.82 21.47 -31.53
CA LEU A 30 24.24 20.61 -32.65
C LEU A 30 24.43 19.15 -32.20
N VAL A 31 25.00 18.93 -31.02
CA VAL A 31 25.12 17.58 -30.44
C VAL A 31 23.72 16.98 -30.14
N LEU A 32 22.80 17.77 -29.61
CA LEU A 32 21.44 17.34 -29.37
C LEU A 32 20.71 16.98 -30.68
N ALA A 33 20.84 17.80 -31.72
CA ALA A 33 20.25 17.54 -33.04
C ALA A 33 20.84 16.27 -33.69
N ALA A 34 22.13 16.04 -33.57
CA ALA A 34 22.78 14.83 -34.06
C ALA A 34 22.33 13.57 -33.30
N SER A 35 22.13 13.67 -31.98
CA SER A 35 21.63 12.58 -31.15
C SER A 35 20.18 12.21 -31.50
N VAL A 36 19.33 13.22 -31.72
CA VAL A 36 17.92 13.01 -32.17
C VAL A 36 17.88 12.39 -33.57
N TYR A 37 18.75 12.81 -34.48
CA TYR A 37 18.84 12.23 -35.81
C TYR A 37 19.30 10.77 -35.80
N MET A 38 20.27 10.41 -34.95
CA MET A 38 20.72 9.02 -34.79
C MET A 38 19.64 8.12 -34.14
N LEU A 39 18.86 8.64 -33.18
CA LEU A 39 17.74 7.90 -32.61
C LEU A 39 16.61 7.67 -33.63
N ALA A 40 16.35 8.63 -34.51
CA ALA A 40 15.29 8.55 -35.53
C ALA A 40 15.62 7.60 -36.70
N THR A 41 16.91 7.29 -36.91
CA THR A 41 17.37 6.41 -38.01
C THR A 41 17.68 4.98 -37.58
N ALA A 42 17.68 4.68 -36.29
CA ALA A 42 17.91 3.34 -35.74
C ALA A 42 16.59 2.58 -35.55
N VAL A 43 15.93 2.19 -36.66
CA VAL A 43 14.84 1.22 -36.62
C VAL A 43 15.42 -0.15 -37.00
N PRO A 44 15.46 -1.14 -36.08
CA PRO A 44 15.81 -2.51 -36.45
C PRO A 44 14.68 -3.14 -37.24
N ALA A 45 14.99 -3.78 -38.36
CA ALA A 45 14.05 -4.58 -39.13
C ALA A 45 13.58 -5.78 -38.30
N THR A 46 12.28 -5.96 -38.16
CA THR A 46 11.64 -7.13 -37.58
C THR A 46 11.92 -8.36 -38.45
N PRO A 47 12.39 -9.49 -37.89
CA PRO A 47 12.49 -10.73 -38.66
C PRO A 47 11.10 -11.35 -38.84
N GLU A 48 10.82 -11.82 -40.06
CA GLU A 48 9.63 -12.57 -40.45
C GLU A 48 9.59 -13.94 -39.73
N PRO A 49 8.43 -14.40 -39.23
CA PRO A 49 8.33 -15.72 -38.60
C PRO A 49 8.41 -16.84 -39.66
N PRO A 50 8.98 -18.01 -39.32
CA PRO A 50 9.08 -19.14 -40.23
C PRO A 50 7.70 -19.77 -40.46
N PRO A 51 7.46 -20.44 -41.64
CA PRO A 51 6.18 -21.00 -41.99
C PRO A 51 5.84 -22.24 -41.14
N MET A 52 4.60 -22.26 -40.64
CA MET A 52 4.05 -23.37 -39.87
C MET A 52 3.87 -24.61 -40.77
N THR A 53 4.49 -25.69 -40.40
CA THR A 53 4.22 -27.05 -40.94
C THR A 53 2.98 -27.60 -40.26
N ALA A 54 2.05 -28.10 -41.08
CA ALA A 54 0.81 -28.72 -40.63
C ALA A 54 1.09 -30.03 -39.87
N ALA A 55 0.44 -30.21 -38.71
CA ALA A 55 0.45 -31.44 -37.96
C ALA A 55 -0.52 -32.49 -38.58
N PRO A 56 -0.23 -33.78 -38.47
CA PRO A 56 -1.07 -34.82 -39.05
C PRO A 56 -2.31 -35.09 -38.19
N ASP A 57 -3.42 -35.32 -38.93
CA ASP A 57 -4.74 -35.66 -38.44
C ASP A 57 -4.74 -37.07 -37.82
N LEU A 58 -4.99 -37.19 -36.51
CA LEU A 58 -5.20 -38.48 -35.84
C LEU A 58 -6.64 -38.57 -35.35
N THR A 59 -7.45 -39.26 -36.11
CA THR A 59 -8.80 -39.68 -35.74
C THR A 59 -8.71 -40.97 -34.91
N PRO A 60 -9.14 -41.03 -33.65
CA PRO A 60 -9.30 -42.33 -32.98
C PRO A 60 -10.72 -42.85 -33.12
N THR A 61 -10.83 -44.00 -33.78
CA THR A 61 -12.04 -44.82 -33.80
C THR A 61 -12.10 -45.63 -32.51
N HIS A 62 -12.99 -45.32 -31.59
CA HIS A 62 -13.31 -46.22 -30.47
C HIS A 62 -14.71 -46.78 -30.61
N THR A 63 -14.80 -48.11 -30.70
CA THR A 63 -16.01 -48.92 -30.61
C THR A 63 -16.44 -49.01 -29.12
N PRO A 64 -17.70 -48.79 -28.74
CA PRO A 64 -18.13 -48.88 -27.35
C PRO A 64 -18.23 -50.33 -26.88
N THR A 65 -17.55 -50.61 -25.76
CA THR A 65 -17.69 -51.87 -25.00
C THR A 65 -18.92 -51.82 -24.09
N PRO A 66 -19.70 -52.89 -23.90
CA PRO A 66 -20.89 -52.88 -23.05
C PRO A 66 -20.54 -52.76 -21.57
N ILE A 67 -21.29 -51.92 -20.85
CA ILE A 67 -21.17 -51.68 -19.43
C ILE A 67 -21.80 -52.82 -18.64
N PRO A 68 -21.13 -53.43 -17.65
CA PRO A 68 -21.74 -54.43 -16.75
C PRO A 68 -22.68 -53.74 -15.75
N PRO A 69 -23.67 -54.44 -15.15
CA PRO A 69 -24.65 -53.88 -14.25
C PRO A 69 -24.00 -53.36 -12.94
N SER A 70 -24.42 -52.20 -12.51
CA SER A 70 -23.94 -51.53 -11.28
C SER A 70 -24.37 -52.28 -10.02
N GLU A 71 -23.40 -52.61 -9.16
CA GLU A 71 -23.65 -53.01 -7.78
C GLU A 71 -24.28 -51.85 -6.95
N PRO A 72 -25.04 -52.15 -5.89
CA PRO A 72 -25.68 -51.12 -5.07
C PRO A 72 -24.63 -50.29 -4.35
N LYS A 73 -24.68 -48.96 -4.56
CA LYS A 73 -23.87 -47.95 -3.83
C LYS A 73 -24.13 -48.06 -2.33
N THR A 74 -23.14 -48.47 -1.57
CA THR A 74 -23.06 -48.23 -0.14
C THR A 74 -22.96 -46.72 0.07
N THR A 75 -23.81 -46.13 0.91
CA THR A 75 -23.73 -44.75 1.35
C THR A 75 -22.35 -44.55 2.00
N PRO A 76 -21.53 -43.57 1.56
CA PRO A 76 -20.27 -43.31 2.22
C PRO A 76 -20.57 -42.84 3.65
N GLU A 77 -19.82 -43.42 4.59
CA GLU A 77 -19.76 -42.95 5.98
C GLU A 77 -19.32 -41.46 5.97
N PRO A 78 -19.94 -40.59 6.77
CA PRO A 78 -19.53 -39.18 6.78
C PRO A 78 -18.03 -39.11 7.11
N THR A 79 -17.27 -38.45 6.24
CA THR A 79 -15.87 -38.10 6.48
C THR A 79 -15.83 -37.27 7.75
N PRO A 80 -15.02 -37.61 8.78
CA PRO A 80 -14.91 -36.77 9.96
C PRO A 80 -14.54 -35.37 9.53
N GLU A 81 -15.22 -34.37 10.09
CA GLU A 81 -14.83 -32.97 9.90
C GLU A 81 -13.36 -32.81 10.29
N PRO A 82 -12.54 -32.13 9.50
CA PRO A 82 -11.15 -31.89 9.85
C PRO A 82 -11.11 -31.18 11.20
N THR A 83 -10.36 -31.72 12.13
CA THR A 83 -10.10 -31.05 13.40
C THR A 83 -9.42 -29.72 13.07
N PRO A 84 -9.92 -28.59 13.58
CA PRO A 84 -9.30 -27.30 13.31
C PRO A 84 -7.84 -27.34 13.73
N THR A 85 -6.94 -26.93 12.85
CA THR A 85 -5.51 -26.79 13.16
C THR A 85 -5.39 -25.75 14.28
N PRO A 86 -4.69 -26.06 15.39
CA PRO A 86 -4.51 -25.06 16.43
C PRO A 86 -3.86 -23.80 15.85
N ILE A 87 -4.41 -22.63 16.17
CA ILE A 87 -3.79 -21.35 15.82
C ILE A 87 -2.44 -21.29 16.54
N PRO A 88 -1.33 -21.01 15.84
CA PRO A 88 -0.02 -20.93 16.47
C PRO A 88 0.01 -19.92 17.61
N GLU A 89 0.77 -20.24 18.65
CA GLU A 89 1.12 -19.28 19.67
C GLU A 89 2.18 -18.31 19.12
N PHE A 90 2.23 -17.10 19.67
CA PHE A 90 3.20 -16.08 19.25
C PHE A 90 3.79 -15.43 20.49
N HIS A 91 5.08 -15.68 20.72
CA HIS A 91 5.81 -15.20 21.89
C HIS A 91 7.10 -14.49 21.46
N PRO A 92 7.02 -13.25 20.95
CA PRO A 92 8.19 -12.54 20.49
C PRO A 92 9.22 -12.33 21.59
N TYR A 93 10.50 -12.36 21.19
CA TYR A 93 11.65 -12.11 22.05
C TYR A 93 12.79 -11.52 21.23
N HIS A 94 13.81 -10.96 21.83
CA HIS A 94 14.99 -10.48 21.12
C HIS A 94 16.19 -11.41 21.30
N THR A 95 17.02 -11.45 20.28
CA THR A 95 18.38 -12.03 20.33
C THR A 95 19.39 -10.94 20.69
N GLU A 96 20.67 -11.28 20.74
CA GLU A 96 21.69 -10.24 20.92
C GLU A 96 21.67 -9.22 19.76
N GLU A 97 21.37 -9.64 18.52
CA GLU A 97 21.39 -8.74 17.35
C GLU A 97 20.17 -7.81 17.30
N THR A 98 19.02 -8.27 17.76
CA THR A 98 17.73 -7.57 17.68
C THR A 98 17.32 -6.92 19.00
N ASP A 99 18.22 -6.89 20.01
CA ASP A 99 17.99 -6.27 21.31
C ASP A 99 17.59 -4.78 21.14
N PRO A 100 16.40 -4.38 21.58
CA PRO A 100 15.93 -3.01 21.53
C PRO A 100 16.90 -1.98 22.10
N ALA A 101 17.69 -2.33 23.14
CA ALA A 101 18.66 -1.45 23.76
C ALA A 101 19.78 -0.98 22.82
N LYS A 102 20.04 -1.68 21.71
CA LYS A 102 20.98 -1.25 20.67
C LYS A 102 20.47 -0.09 19.83
N PHE A 103 19.17 0.00 19.66
CA PHE A 103 18.50 0.91 18.72
C PHE A 103 17.70 2.01 19.40
N VAL A 104 17.16 1.72 20.56
CA VAL A 104 16.25 2.59 21.32
C VAL A 104 16.93 3.07 22.59
N LYS A 105 16.92 4.38 22.79
CA LYS A 105 17.51 5.04 23.95
C LYS A 105 16.51 5.20 25.09
N ASP A 106 15.27 5.52 24.73
CA ASP A 106 14.22 5.87 25.66
C ASP A 106 12.84 5.66 25.02
N VAL A 107 11.89 5.24 25.81
CA VAL A 107 10.49 5.06 25.44
C VAL A 107 9.64 5.96 26.33
N ALA A 108 8.59 6.54 25.79
CA ALA A 108 7.63 7.30 26.58
C ALA A 108 6.20 6.84 26.26
N ILE A 109 5.40 6.72 27.31
CA ILE A 109 3.99 6.34 27.25
C ILE A 109 3.16 7.47 27.83
N ASN A 110 2.06 7.82 27.18
CA ASN A 110 1.12 8.84 27.65
C ASN A 110 -0.29 8.25 27.68
N VAL A 111 -0.90 8.26 28.85
CA VAL A 111 -2.26 7.73 29.09
C VAL A 111 -3.17 8.89 29.48
N GLY A 112 -4.20 9.14 28.68
CA GLY A 112 -5.19 10.19 28.98
C GLY A 112 -4.58 11.59 29.13
N GLY A 113 -3.47 11.89 28.43
CA GLY A 113 -2.77 13.18 28.51
C GLY A 113 -1.67 13.26 29.58
N LYS A 114 -1.50 12.23 30.43
CA LYS A 114 -0.43 12.14 31.44
C LYS A 114 0.67 11.20 30.96
N THR A 115 1.91 11.69 30.86
CA THR A 115 3.07 10.82 30.62
C THR A 115 3.41 10.01 31.86
N LEU A 116 3.55 8.68 31.70
CA LEU A 116 3.96 7.80 32.77
C LEU A 116 5.40 8.09 33.18
N LYS A 117 5.71 7.89 34.47
CA LYS A 117 7.06 7.95 34.97
C LYS A 117 7.77 6.60 34.73
N ALA A 118 9.09 6.58 34.84
CA ALA A 118 9.91 5.40 34.61
C ALA A 118 9.61 4.22 35.56
N ASP A 119 8.95 4.48 36.68
CA ASP A 119 8.55 3.47 37.68
C ASP A 119 7.05 3.10 37.62
N GLU A 120 6.28 3.75 36.70
CA GLU A 120 4.89 3.44 36.44
C GLU A 120 4.79 2.44 35.27
N VAL A 121 4.09 1.34 35.44
CA VAL A 121 3.85 0.31 34.42
C VAL A 121 2.51 0.61 33.74
N TYR A 122 2.45 0.40 32.43
CA TYR A 122 1.21 0.44 31.68
C TYR A 122 0.45 -0.87 31.90
N GLU A 123 -0.83 -0.76 32.21
CA GLU A 123 -1.76 -1.89 32.28
C GLU A 123 -2.98 -1.53 31.40
N PRO A 124 -3.29 -2.31 30.35
CA PRO A 124 -4.44 -2.07 29.53
C PRO A 124 -5.73 -2.37 30.28
N ALA A 125 -6.81 -1.64 29.98
CA ALA A 125 -8.13 -1.96 30.53
C ALA A 125 -8.69 -3.26 29.93
N GLU A 126 -8.38 -3.53 28.67
CA GLU A 126 -8.73 -4.73 27.91
C GLU A 126 -7.55 -5.09 27.02
N GLU A 127 -7.17 -6.38 26.99
CA GLU A 127 -6.05 -6.86 26.19
C GLU A 127 -6.44 -6.93 24.70
N ILE A 128 -5.56 -6.42 23.86
CA ILE A 128 -5.65 -6.49 22.40
C ILE A 128 -5.18 -7.88 21.96
N ASP A 129 -5.98 -8.60 21.16
CA ASP A 129 -5.62 -9.90 20.62
C ASP A 129 -6.16 -10.08 19.19
N PHE A 130 -5.44 -9.56 18.20
CA PHE A 130 -5.79 -9.80 16.80
C PHE A 130 -5.55 -11.27 16.42
N LEU A 131 -6.55 -11.91 15.85
CA LEU A 131 -6.49 -13.29 15.36
C LEU A 131 -5.80 -13.39 13.99
N LEU A 132 -6.04 -14.48 13.27
CA LEU A 132 -5.52 -14.69 11.92
C LEU A 132 -6.06 -13.62 10.96
N GLY A 133 -5.32 -13.40 9.86
CA GLY A 133 -5.73 -12.40 8.87
C GLY A 133 -7.10 -12.66 8.25
N GLU A 134 -7.48 -13.92 8.08
CA GLU A 134 -8.79 -14.34 7.58
C GLU A 134 -9.94 -14.07 8.56
N ASP A 135 -9.65 -13.99 9.85
CA ASP A 135 -10.63 -13.73 10.93
C ASP A 135 -10.80 -12.23 11.24
N TYR A 136 -10.08 -11.34 10.56
CA TYR A 136 -10.09 -9.91 10.85
C TYR A 136 -11.47 -9.27 10.69
N THR A 137 -12.26 -9.72 9.73
CA THR A 137 -13.60 -9.17 9.46
C THR A 137 -14.46 -10.14 8.64
N ASP A 138 -15.74 -10.20 8.97
CA ASP A 138 -16.74 -10.91 8.17
C ASP A 138 -17.27 -10.08 6.98
N MET A 139 -16.83 -8.84 6.83
CA MET A 139 -17.27 -7.97 5.74
C MET A 139 -16.75 -8.43 4.38
N GLN A 140 -17.64 -8.48 3.40
CA GLN A 140 -17.27 -8.80 2.03
C GLN A 140 -16.59 -7.60 1.37
N GLY A 141 -15.24 -7.69 1.21
CA GLY A 141 -14.52 -6.62 0.54
C GLY A 141 -13.05 -6.46 0.94
N VAL A 142 -12.47 -5.37 0.47
CA VAL A 142 -11.15 -4.85 0.85
C VAL A 142 -11.38 -3.66 1.77
N THR A 143 -11.47 -3.92 3.07
CA THR A 143 -11.95 -2.97 4.08
C THR A 143 -10.85 -2.16 4.75
N THR A 144 -9.60 -2.53 4.56
CA THR A 144 -8.40 -1.81 4.96
C THR A 144 -7.29 -2.02 3.92
N PHE A 145 -6.16 -1.34 4.05
CA PHE A 145 -5.02 -1.58 3.17
C PHE A 145 -4.59 -3.05 3.23
N ARG A 146 -4.56 -3.72 2.05
CA ARG A 146 -4.25 -5.15 1.92
C ARG A 146 -5.19 -6.08 2.70
N SER A 147 -6.43 -5.68 2.87
CA SER A 147 -7.60 -6.43 3.37
C SER A 147 -7.66 -6.71 4.87
N ASN A 148 -6.56 -6.99 5.56
CA ASN A 148 -6.58 -7.51 6.92
C ASN A 148 -5.38 -7.06 7.79
N ASN A 149 -5.29 -7.58 9.01
CA ASN A 149 -4.22 -7.27 9.96
C ASN A 149 -2.85 -7.90 9.62
N PHE A 150 -2.79 -8.91 8.72
CA PHE A 150 -1.55 -9.48 8.19
C PHE A 150 -1.03 -8.71 6.96
N ARG A 151 -1.87 -7.89 6.33
CA ARG A 151 -1.56 -7.14 5.10
C ARG A 151 -1.23 -8.03 3.90
N ASP A 152 -1.69 -9.26 3.90
CA ASP A 152 -1.34 -10.31 2.91
C ASP A 152 -2.32 -10.40 1.73
N GLY A 153 -3.36 -9.57 1.73
CA GLY A 153 -4.42 -9.55 0.72
C GLY A 153 -4.27 -8.41 -0.30
N GLY A 154 -5.36 -7.78 -0.61
CA GLY A 154 -5.53 -6.70 -1.62
C GLY A 154 -6.63 -7.05 -2.61
N THR A 155 -7.21 -8.24 -2.46
CA THR A 155 -8.31 -8.76 -3.28
C THR A 155 -9.35 -9.46 -2.41
N TYR A 156 -10.59 -9.51 -2.88
CA TYR A 156 -11.69 -10.23 -2.24
C TYR A 156 -12.41 -11.10 -3.26
N GLY A 157 -12.76 -12.32 -2.87
CA GLY A 157 -13.49 -13.28 -3.70
C GLY A 157 -12.66 -13.91 -4.83
N TYR A 158 -13.31 -14.68 -5.69
CA TYR A 158 -12.70 -15.37 -6.82
C TYR A 158 -13.05 -14.66 -8.13
N ALA A 159 -12.08 -14.49 -9.01
CA ALA A 159 -12.25 -13.75 -10.26
C ALA A 159 -12.76 -14.60 -11.44
N GLU A 160 -12.54 -15.91 -11.39
CA GLU A 160 -12.93 -16.88 -12.43
C GLU A 160 -12.45 -16.51 -13.85
N LEU A 161 -11.18 -16.08 -13.96
CA LEU A 161 -10.58 -15.65 -15.22
C LEU A 161 -10.35 -16.86 -16.16
N ARG A 162 -10.71 -16.69 -17.44
CA ARG A 162 -10.57 -17.71 -18.49
C ARG A 162 -9.81 -17.20 -19.71
N ASP A 163 -10.08 -15.98 -20.12
CA ASP A 163 -9.49 -15.37 -21.32
C ASP A 163 -8.22 -14.57 -20.99
N TYR A 164 -8.00 -14.24 -19.71
CA TYR A 164 -6.88 -13.44 -19.22
C TYR A 164 -6.78 -12.11 -19.97
N LYS A 165 -7.89 -11.37 -20.02
CA LYS A 165 -8.02 -10.08 -20.70
C LYS A 165 -8.61 -9.02 -19.81
N PHE A 166 -8.13 -7.80 -19.98
CA PHE A 166 -8.82 -6.62 -19.49
C PHE A 166 -10.01 -6.29 -20.39
N GLY A 167 -11.19 -6.22 -19.80
CA GLY A 167 -12.45 -6.05 -20.51
C GLY A 167 -13.06 -4.67 -20.35
N LYS A 168 -14.39 -4.64 -20.22
CA LYS A 168 -15.18 -3.43 -20.05
C LYS A 168 -14.73 -2.65 -18.82
N SER A 169 -14.57 -1.36 -18.96
CA SER A 169 -14.12 -0.47 -17.90
C SER A 169 -14.95 0.81 -17.82
N TRP A 170 -14.90 1.41 -16.65
CA TRP A 170 -15.37 2.77 -16.42
C TRP A 170 -14.23 3.63 -15.85
N SER A 171 -14.37 4.94 -15.95
CA SER A 171 -13.49 5.87 -15.24
C SER A 171 -14.28 7.02 -14.66
N TYR A 172 -13.86 7.49 -13.49
CA TYR A 172 -14.39 8.65 -12.79
C TYR A 172 -13.30 9.72 -12.67
N ASN A 173 -13.64 10.99 -12.95
CA ASN A 173 -12.68 12.08 -12.84
C ASN A 173 -12.65 12.63 -11.41
N THR A 174 -11.45 12.72 -10.83
CA THR A 174 -11.20 13.41 -9.55
C THR A 174 -10.77 14.85 -9.80
N GLY A 175 -10.62 15.63 -8.74
CA GLY A 175 -10.21 17.02 -8.79
C GLY A 175 -8.72 17.25 -8.55
N SER A 176 -8.42 18.44 -8.05
CA SER A 176 -7.11 18.86 -7.56
C SER A 176 -7.24 19.76 -6.35
N LEU A 177 -6.25 19.73 -5.46
CA LEU A 177 -6.15 20.60 -4.28
C LEU A 177 -4.82 21.37 -4.32
N THR A 178 -4.88 22.69 -4.24
CA THR A 178 -3.67 23.53 -4.16
C THR A 178 -3.49 24.05 -2.74
N VAL A 179 -2.34 23.74 -2.14
CA VAL A 179 -1.96 24.14 -0.79
C VAL A 179 -0.53 24.68 -0.82
N ASN A 180 -0.30 25.85 -0.26
CA ASN A 180 1.02 26.48 -0.16
C ASN A 180 1.79 26.58 -1.51
N GLY A 181 1.06 26.68 -2.64
CA GLY A 181 1.63 26.76 -3.97
C GLY A 181 1.93 25.41 -4.62
N GLU A 182 1.73 24.30 -3.93
CA GLU A 182 1.81 22.95 -4.46
C GLU A 182 0.42 22.45 -4.86
N THR A 183 0.33 21.76 -6.00
CA THR A 183 -0.94 21.20 -6.49
C THR A 183 -0.93 19.69 -6.44
N TRP A 184 -1.84 19.14 -5.65
CA TRP A 184 -2.05 17.73 -5.43
C TRP A 184 -3.18 17.22 -6.33
N THR A 185 -2.93 16.14 -7.06
CA THR A 185 -3.87 15.62 -8.07
C THR A 185 -4.01 14.12 -8.02
N GLY A 186 -5.22 13.63 -8.30
CA GLY A 186 -5.50 12.22 -8.47
C GLY A 186 -5.30 11.39 -7.21
N SER A 187 -4.87 10.16 -7.40
CA SER A 187 -4.50 9.23 -6.34
C SER A 187 -3.01 8.96 -6.43
N GLY A 188 -2.34 8.89 -5.31
CA GLY A 188 -0.92 8.72 -5.31
C GLY A 188 -0.41 8.01 -4.08
N TRP A 189 0.91 7.98 -3.98
CA TRP A 189 1.65 7.23 -3.01
C TRP A 189 1.27 5.75 -3.06
N VAL A 190 1.28 5.06 -1.93
CA VAL A 190 0.90 3.64 -1.87
C VAL A 190 -0.56 3.42 -1.48
N GLY A 191 -1.39 4.50 -1.48
CA GLY A 191 -2.80 4.43 -1.11
C GLY A 191 -3.61 3.47 -1.98
N GLN A 192 -4.66 2.89 -1.43
CA GLN A 192 -5.51 1.87 -2.05
C GLN A 192 -6.99 2.25 -1.87
N PRO A 193 -7.88 1.98 -2.85
CA PRO A 193 -9.32 2.10 -2.63
C PRO A 193 -9.80 1.02 -1.67
N LEU A 194 -10.82 1.35 -0.87
CA LEU A 194 -11.62 0.38 -0.14
C LEU A 194 -12.76 -0.07 -1.05
N ILE A 195 -13.14 -1.34 -0.96
CA ILE A 195 -14.24 -1.93 -1.73
C ILE A 195 -15.06 -2.78 -0.76
N VAL A 196 -16.37 -2.53 -0.69
CA VAL A 196 -17.21 -3.18 0.34
C VAL A 196 -18.62 -3.45 -0.14
N LYS A 197 -19.14 -4.62 0.18
CA LYS A 197 -20.56 -4.93 0.13
C LYS A 197 -21.15 -4.75 1.54
N TRP A 198 -21.86 -3.65 1.75
CA TRP A 198 -22.41 -3.30 3.05
C TRP A 198 -23.54 -4.23 3.47
N PRO A 199 -23.67 -4.57 4.77
CA PRO A 199 -24.88 -5.17 5.30
C PRO A 199 -26.10 -4.31 4.96
N ARG A 200 -27.24 -4.95 4.71
CA ARG A 200 -28.45 -4.26 4.26
C ARG A 200 -28.94 -3.23 5.28
N GLU A 201 -28.92 -3.57 6.55
CA GLU A 201 -29.30 -2.70 7.67
C GLU A 201 -28.37 -1.47 7.77
N THR A 202 -27.07 -1.66 7.67
CA THR A 202 -26.09 -0.55 7.66
C THR A 202 -26.30 0.36 6.45
N LYS A 203 -26.50 -0.23 5.26
CA LYS A 203 -26.75 0.52 4.03
C LYS A 203 -28.02 1.38 4.12
N ALA A 204 -29.06 0.89 4.78
CA ALA A 204 -30.34 1.59 4.91
C ALA A 204 -30.26 2.91 5.66
N ILE A 205 -29.38 3.01 6.67
CA ILE A 205 -29.23 4.21 7.52
C ILE A 205 -28.20 5.21 7.01
N MET A 206 -27.30 4.79 6.10
CA MET A 206 -26.29 5.69 5.52
C MET A 206 -26.93 6.73 4.58
N ASN A 207 -26.24 7.85 4.33
CA ASN A 207 -26.68 8.92 3.42
C ASN A 207 -26.52 8.59 1.92
N MET A 208 -26.77 7.34 1.55
CA MET A 208 -26.73 6.87 0.17
C MET A 208 -27.97 7.32 -0.61
N TYR A 209 -27.85 7.38 -1.94
CA TYR A 209 -28.99 7.61 -2.81
C TYR A 209 -29.98 6.44 -2.77
N ASP A 210 -31.26 6.70 -2.96
CA ASP A 210 -32.32 5.68 -2.86
C ASP A 210 -32.07 4.45 -3.74
N TRP A 211 -31.57 4.67 -4.97
CA TRP A 211 -31.23 3.58 -5.89
C TRP A 211 -30.13 2.67 -5.32
N ALA A 212 -29.13 3.27 -4.64
CA ALA A 212 -28.02 2.53 -4.07
C ALA A 212 -28.43 1.75 -2.81
N LYS A 213 -29.34 2.31 -2.00
CA LYS A 213 -29.94 1.61 -0.87
C LYS A 213 -30.79 0.42 -1.29
N ALA A 214 -31.50 0.56 -2.43
CA ALA A 214 -32.41 -0.45 -2.95
C ALA A 214 -31.71 -1.62 -3.65
N ASP A 215 -30.45 -1.46 -4.03
CA ASP A 215 -29.66 -2.48 -4.72
C ASP A 215 -28.96 -3.40 -3.70
N ASP A 216 -29.45 -4.64 -3.55
CA ASP A 216 -28.89 -5.62 -2.62
C ASP A 216 -27.53 -6.18 -3.11
N GLU A 217 -27.22 -6.05 -4.40
CA GLU A 217 -25.94 -6.50 -4.97
C GLU A 217 -24.89 -5.37 -5.07
N LEU A 218 -25.22 -4.16 -4.63
CA LEU A 218 -24.31 -3.04 -4.66
C LEU A 218 -23.02 -3.33 -3.89
N VAL A 219 -21.90 -3.18 -4.59
CA VAL A 219 -20.56 -3.12 -4.00
C VAL A 219 -20.04 -1.69 -4.15
N GLU A 220 -19.68 -1.07 -3.04
CA GLU A 220 -19.26 0.32 -3.00
C GLU A 220 -17.73 0.44 -2.99
N VAL A 221 -17.19 1.28 -3.86
CA VAL A 221 -15.80 1.75 -3.85
C VAL A 221 -15.74 3.03 -3.04
N ILE A 222 -14.90 3.09 -2.02
CA ILE A 222 -14.64 4.28 -1.20
C ILE A 222 -13.18 4.67 -1.42
N TYR A 223 -12.96 5.86 -1.97
CA TYR A 223 -11.61 6.28 -2.31
C TYR A 223 -11.29 7.70 -1.84
N ALA A 224 -10.45 7.79 -0.82
CA ALA A 224 -9.86 9.06 -0.39
C ALA A 224 -8.69 9.41 -1.33
N THR A 225 -8.66 10.63 -1.85
CA THR A 225 -7.74 11.05 -2.91
C THR A 225 -7.01 12.36 -2.59
N MET A 226 -5.95 12.65 -3.35
CA MET A 226 -5.07 13.78 -3.06
C MET A 226 -5.71 15.16 -3.30
N ASP A 227 -6.85 15.21 -3.94
CA ASP A 227 -7.64 16.45 -4.11
C ASP A 227 -8.50 16.84 -2.89
N GLY A 228 -8.34 16.08 -1.78
CA GLY A 228 -9.03 16.34 -0.53
C GLY A 228 -10.47 15.84 -0.47
N ASN A 229 -10.85 14.99 -1.40
CA ASN A 229 -12.17 14.37 -1.49
C ASN A 229 -12.13 12.88 -1.16
N ILE A 230 -13.27 12.38 -0.68
CA ILE A 230 -13.56 10.96 -0.58
C ILE A 230 -14.71 10.67 -1.54
N TYR A 231 -14.47 9.78 -2.50
CA TYR A 231 -15.41 9.38 -3.54
C TYR A 231 -16.08 8.06 -3.16
N PHE A 232 -17.37 7.95 -3.49
CA PHE A 232 -18.21 6.79 -3.22
C PHE A 232 -18.85 6.37 -4.55
N LEU A 233 -18.42 5.24 -5.09
CA LEU A 233 -18.78 4.80 -6.44
C LEU A 233 -19.28 3.36 -6.42
N ASP A 234 -20.23 3.06 -7.28
CA ASP A 234 -20.63 1.68 -7.57
C ASP A 234 -19.52 0.96 -8.35
N LEU A 235 -19.13 -0.20 -7.89
CA LEU A 235 -18.05 -1.00 -8.49
C LEU A 235 -18.33 -1.40 -9.94
N GLU A 236 -19.58 -1.68 -10.27
CA GLU A 236 -19.96 -2.15 -11.62
C GLU A 236 -19.94 -1.02 -12.67
N THR A 237 -20.37 0.18 -12.29
CA THR A 237 -20.65 1.26 -13.24
C THR A 237 -19.84 2.53 -13.04
N GLY A 238 -19.19 2.69 -11.88
CA GLY A 238 -18.53 3.95 -11.50
C GLY A 238 -19.49 5.09 -11.19
N LYS A 239 -20.79 4.83 -11.08
CA LYS A 239 -21.80 5.82 -10.72
C LYS A 239 -21.70 6.15 -9.22
N LYS A 240 -21.87 7.42 -8.86
CA LYS A 240 -21.92 7.81 -7.45
C LYS A 240 -23.04 7.10 -6.70
N THR A 241 -22.70 6.50 -5.56
CA THR A 241 -23.67 5.90 -4.62
C THR A 241 -24.24 6.90 -3.63
N ARG A 242 -23.51 7.98 -3.39
CA ARG A 242 -23.83 9.14 -2.53
C ARG A 242 -22.99 10.36 -2.91
N ASP A 243 -23.19 11.47 -2.25
CA ASP A 243 -22.40 12.68 -2.50
C ASP A 243 -20.92 12.48 -2.14
N THR A 244 -20.05 13.17 -2.87
CA THR A 244 -18.63 13.20 -2.56
C THR A 244 -18.40 13.99 -1.28
N LEU A 245 -17.64 13.44 -0.34
CA LEU A 245 -17.25 14.13 0.89
C LEU A 245 -15.98 14.95 0.65
N ASN A 246 -16.07 16.27 0.76
CA ASN A 246 -14.91 17.16 0.74
C ASN A 246 -14.37 17.41 2.15
N VAL A 247 -13.31 16.73 2.54
CA VAL A 247 -12.61 16.96 3.80
C VAL A 247 -11.64 18.15 3.67
N GLY A 248 -11.03 18.27 2.47
CA GLY A 248 -10.13 19.37 2.12
C GLY A 248 -8.70 19.19 2.63
N PHE A 249 -8.28 17.95 2.87
CA PHE A 249 -6.91 17.54 3.15
C PHE A 249 -6.47 16.50 2.13
N THR A 250 -5.22 16.56 1.69
CA THR A 250 -4.64 15.58 0.76
C THR A 250 -4.57 14.21 1.42
N PHE A 251 -5.17 13.20 0.79
CA PHE A 251 -5.07 11.79 1.21
C PHE A 251 -4.08 11.07 0.30
N LYS A 252 -2.98 10.58 0.86
CA LYS A 252 -1.96 9.81 0.14
C LYS A 252 -2.13 8.31 0.37
N GLY A 253 -2.42 7.93 1.61
CA GLY A 253 -2.59 6.55 2.03
C GLY A 253 -3.99 6.00 1.83
N ALA A 254 -4.19 4.76 2.25
CA ALA A 254 -5.49 4.12 2.31
C ALA A 254 -6.19 4.43 3.64
N GLY A 255 -7.51 4.43 3.63
CA GLY A 255 -8.30 4.41 4.85
C GLY A 255 -8.55 2.99 5.36
N SER A 256 -9.38 2.89 6.41
CA SER A 256 -9.94 1.63 6.90
C SER A 256 -11.41 1.82 7.26
N LEU A 257 -12.21 0.79 7.01
CA LEU A 257 -13.57 0.67 7.54
C LEU A 257 -13.52 -0.08 8.87
N ASP A 258 -14.56 0.08 9.65
CA ASP A 258 -14.71 -0.67 10.90
C ASP A 258 -14.96 -2.17 10.59
N PRO A 259 -14.15 -3.10 11.13
CA PRO A 259 -14.25 -4.53 10.82
C PRO A 259 -15.57 -5.17 11.27
N ARG A 260 -16.29 -4.55 12.21
CA ARG A 260 -17.62 -5.00 12.66
C ARG A 260 -18.75 -4.66 11.69
N GLY A 261 -18.45 -3.93 10.59
CA GLY A 261 -19.45 -3.44 9.65
C GLY A 261 -20.18 -2.17 10.12
N TYR A 262 -19.65 -1.49 11.15
CA TYR A 262 -20.16 -0.20 11.56
C TYR A 262 -19.87 0.87 10.49
N PRO A 263 -20.75 1.85 10.28
CA PRO A 263 -20.58 2.87 9.25
C PRO A 263 -19.55 3.94 9.68
N LEU A 264 -18.32 3.52 9.95
CA LEU A 264 -17.16 4.35 10.30
C LEU A 264 -16.08 4.23 9.25
N LEU A 265 -15.47 5.38 8.94
CA LEU A 265 -14.26 5.48 8.11
C LEU A 265 -13.14 6.13 8.91
N TYR A 266 -12.01 5.47 8.97
CA TYR A 266 -10.77 5.95 9.55
C TYR A 266 -9.82 6.33 8.42
N VAL A 267 -9.36 7.59 8.36
CA VAL A 267 -8.49 8.05 7.27
C VAL A 267 -7.54 9.14 7.73
N GLY A 268 -6.33 9.11 7.23
CA GLY A 268 -5.27 10.05 7.58
C GLY A 268 -4.94 11.04 6.46
N ALA A 269 -4.72 12.29 6.83
CA ALA A 269 -4.21 13.30 5.90
C ALA A 269 -2.70 13.15 5.70
N GLY A 270 -2.25 13.13 4.45
CA GLY A 270 -0.85 13.01 4.05
C GLY A 270 -0.17 14.34 3.77
N TYR A 271 -0.83 15.47 3.96
CA TYR A 271 -0.26 16.80 3.84
C TYR A 271 -1.12 17.86 4.53
N ASP A 272 -0.51 18.98 4.93
CA ASP A 272 -1.20 20.14 5.46
C ASP A 272 -2.20 20.71 4.46
N SER A 273 -3.19 21.44 4.95
CA SER A 273 -4.18 22.10 4.10
C SER A 273 -4.39 23.56 4.50
N ASN A 274 -5.17 24.29 3.70
CA ASN A 274 -5.62 25.64 4.07
C ASN A 274 -6.53 25.64 5.32
N LYS A 275 -6.98 24.45 5.77
CA LYS A 275 -7.76 24.24 7.00
C LYS A 275 -6.86 23.97 8.24
N GLY A 276 -5.54 23.94 8.06
CA GLY A 276 -4.55 23.71 9.12
C GLY A 276 -3.64 22.52 8.86
N ALA A 277 -2.91 22.12 9.90
CA ALA A 277 -1.97 21.00 9.84
C ALA A 277 -2.69 19.66 9.65
N SER A 278 -1.96 18.71 9.05
CA SER A 278 -2.38 17.35 8.81
C SER A 278 -2.83 16.64 10.09
N ARG A 279 -3.72 15.67 9.97
CA ARG A 279 -4.31 14.91 11.09
C ARG A 279 -5.01 13.66 10.61
N ALA A 280 -5.33 12.76 11.53
CA ALA A 280 -6.23 11.65 11.28
C ALA A 280 -7.69 12.04 11.59
N PHE A 281 -8.63 11.36 10.93
CA PHE A 281 -10.08 11.57 11.02
C PHE A 281 -10.79 10.26 11.31
N ILE A 282 -11.81 10.32 12.17
CA ILE A 282 -12.83 9.30 12.35
C ILE A 282 -14.16 9.89 11.86
N ILE A 283 -14.73 9.30 10.84
CA ILE A 283 -15.87 9.86 10.09
C ILE A 283 -17.05 8.91 10.12
N SER A 284 -18.22 9.40 10.55
CA SER A 284 -19.49 8.70 10.39
C SER A 284 -19.91 8.67 8.92
N LEU A 285 -20.19 7.49 8.38
CA LEU A 285 -20.73 7.31 7.03
C LEU A 285 -22.27 7.39 6.99
N ILE A 286 -22.92 7.59 8.14
CA ILE A 286 -24.35 7.85 8.21
C ILE A 286 -24.65 9.25 7.67
N ASP A 287 -23.88 10.27 8.11
CA ASP A 287 -24.15 11.68 7.86
C ASP A 287 -22.93 12.52 7.45
N PHE A 288 -21.77 11.87 7.26
CA PHE A 288 -20.47 12.48 6.96
C PHE A 288 -19.90 13.37 8.08
N LYS A 289 -20.41 13.22 9.30
CA LYS A 289 -19.90 13.94 10.44
C LYS A 289 -18.50 13.45 10.82
N ILE A 290 -17.56 14.37 11.00
CA ILE A 290 -16.26 14.07 11.61
C ILE A 290 -16.50 13.93 13.11
N LEU A 291 -16.39 12.71 13.64
CA LEU A 291 -16.62 12.39 15.03
C LEU A 291 -15.42 12.75 15.90
N HIS A 292 -14.21 12.52 15.38
CA HIS A 292 -12.96 12.81 16.10
C HIS A 292 -11.81 13.13 15.14
N THR A 293 -10.83 13.87 15.63
CA THR A 293 -9.55 14.13 14.93
C THR A 293 -8.40 14.13 15.92
N PHE A 294 -7.23 13.62 15.50
CA PHE A 294 -6.04 13.57 16.35
C PHE A 294 -4.76 13.71 15.53
N GLY A 295 -3.62 13.84 16.22
CA GLY A 295 -2.28 13.93 15.61
C GLY A 295 -1.80 15.36 15.37
N ASN A 296 -2.71 16.31 15.11
CA ASN A 296 -2.34 17.69 14.89
C ASN A 296 -2.02 18.44 16.20
N GLY A 297 -0.85 19.07 16.24
CA GLY A 297 -0.45 19.88 17.39
C GLY A 297 -0.27 19.08 18.68
N ASP A 298 -0.07 17.78 18.57
CA ASP A 298 0.14 16.92 19.73
C ASP A 298 1.49 17.24 20.38
N SER A 299 1.46 17.69 21.63
CA SER A 299 2.66 18.03 22.39
C SER A 299 3.57 16.84 22.70
N PHE A 300 3.05 15.61 22.51
CA PHE A 300 3.80 14.38 22.70
C PHE A 300 4.64 13.98 21.47
N MET A 301 4.40 14.59 20.30
CA MET A 301 5.14 14.29 19.06
C MET A 301 6.62 14.68 19.15
N ILE A 302 7.47 13.91 18.47
CA ILE A 302 8.90 14.21 18.29
C ILE A 302 9.10 14.95 16.97
N ARG A 303 8.47 14.45 15.92
CA ARG A 303 8.55 14.97 14.56
C ARG A 303 7.36 15.91 14.30
N THR A 304 7.64 17.07 13.68
CA THR A 304 6.62 18.10 13.40
C THR A 304 5.80 17.82 12.13
N TRP A 305 5.77 16.58 11.66
CA TRP A 305 5.01 16.12 10.49
C TRP A 305 3.84 15.27 10.95
N PRO A 306 2.66 15.86 11.19
CA PRO A 306 1.51 15.13 11.71
C PRO A 306 0.71 14.43 10.59
N MET A 307 1.40 13.76 9.68
CA MET A 307 0.82 13.04 8.55
C MET A 307 0.51 11.59 8.94
N PHE A 308 -0.46 11.00 8.24
CA PHE A 308 -0.90 9.63 8.45
C PHE A 308 -1.14 9.00 7.08
N ASP A 309 -0.10 8.42 6.52
CA ASP A 309 -0.14 7.79 5.19
C ASP A 309 -0.46 6.29 5.29
N GLY A 310 -0.19 5.63 6.42
CA GLY A 310 -0.60 4.26 6.71
C GLY A 310 -2.11 4.11 6.95
N ALA A 311 -2.62 2.91 6.78
CA ALA A 311 -4.00 2.54 7.12
C ALA A 311 -4.04 1.94 8.54
N PRO A 312 -4.93 2.41 9.44
CA PRO A 312 -5.05 1.87 10.78
C PRO A 312 -5.68 0.48 10.81
N LEU A 313 -5.64 -0.15 11.99
CA LEU A 313 -6.42 -1.33 12.32
C LEU A 313 -7.32 -1.06 13.52
N VAL A 314 -8.45 -1.74 13.56
CA VAL A 314 -9.36 -1.74 14.70
C VAL A 314 -9.46 -3.15 15.24
N ASP A 315 -9.23 -3.31 16.53
CA ASP A 315 -9.58 -4.53 17.24
C ASP A 315 -11.11 -4.52 17.49
N ALA A 316 -11.79 -5.46 16.87
CA ALA A 316 -13.24 -5.56 16.92
C ALA A 316 -13.78 -5.92 18.31
N GLU A 317 -13.05 -6.73 19.07
CA GLU A 317 -13.45 -7.21 20.40
C GLU A 317 -13.32 -6.12 21.45
N THR A 318 -12.20 -5.40 21.43
CA THR A 318 -11.89 -4.39 22.44
C THR A 318 -12.25 -2.97 22.00
N ASP A 319 -12.79 -2.77 20.80
CA ASP A 319 -13.13 -1.44 20.24
C ASP A 319 -11.97 -0.45 20.28
N GLN A 320 -10.75 -0.92 19.94
CA GLN A 320 -9.52 -0.13 19.97
C GLN A 320 -8.98 0.10 18.56
N LEU A 321 -8.77 1.38 18.22
CA LEU A 321 -8.12 1.81 16.99
C LEU A 321 -6.61 1.96 17.22
N ILE A 322 -5.80 1.31 16.40
CA ILE A 322 -4.34 1.42 16.40
C ILE A 322 -3.91 2.18 15.15
N TYR A 323 -3.30 3.35 15.33
CA TYR A 323 -2.91 4.23 14.24
C TYR A 323 -1.52 4.84 14.44
N PRO A 324 -0.47 4.28 13.84
CA PRO A 324 0.85 4.91 13.79
C PRO A 324 0.84 6.15 12.89
N GLY A 325 1.67 7.15 13.23
CA GLY A 325 1.78 8.39 12.46
C GLY A 325 3.21 8.83 12.18
N GLU A 326 3.39 9.63 11.14
CA GLU A 326 4.70 10.21 10.80
C GLU A 326 5.23 11.19 11.87
N ASN A 327 4.40 11.60 12.82
CA ASN A 327 4.84 12.38 13.98
C ASN A 327 5.61 11.55 15.02
N GLY A 328 5.82 10.25 14.75
CA GLY A 328 6.55 9.33 15.61
C GLY A 328 5.74 8.82 16.81
N ILE A 329 4.41 8.88 16.72
CA ILE A 329 3.51 8.40 17.78
C ILE A 329 2.70 7.22 17.24
N ILE A 330 2.62 6.14 18.01
CA ILE A 330 1.59 5.12 17.87
C ILE A 330 0.43 5.51 18.77
N TYR A 331 -0.73 5.74 18.17
CA TYR A 331 -1.98 6.03 18.86
C TYR A 331 -2.75 4.72 19.06
N ILE A 332 -3.16 4.44 20.29
CA ILE A 332 -4.06 3.36 20.69
C ILE A 332 -5.27 4.06 21.28
N ILE A 333 -6.42 3.95 20.62
CA ILE A 333 -7.61 4.73 20.96
C ILE A 333 -8.77 3.79 21.22
N LYS A 334 -9.17 3.64 22.48
CA LYS A 334 -10.45 3.03 22.84
C LYS A 334 -11.54 3.96 22.34
N LEU A 335 -12.36 3.51 21.41
CA LEU A 335 -13.35 4.33 20.73
C LEU A 335 -14.60 4.58 21.59
N ASN A 336 -14.96 3.63 22.47
CA ASN A 336 -16.22 3.62 23.22
C ASN A 336 -17.40 3.88 22.28
N THR A 337 -17.50 3.02 21.24
CA THR A 337 -18.47 3.17 20.17
C THR A 337 -19.87 2.84 20.64
N ASP A 338 -20.81 3.79 20.48
CA ASP A 338 -22.25 3.59 20.66
C ASP A 338 -22.92 3.59 19.29
N TYR A 339 -23.36 2.41 18.82
CA TYR A 339 -23.97 2.22 17.52
C TYR A 339 -25.37 1.62 17.66
N ASP A 340 -26.37 2.38 17.23
CA ASP A 340 -27.78 1.96 17.18
C ASP A 340 -28.28 1.95 15.72
N PRO A 341 -28.34 0.77 15.07
CA PRO A 341 -28.79 0.66 13.69
C PRO A 341 -30.29 0.93 13.55
N GLU A 342 -31.11 0.74 14.61
CA GLU A 342 -32.55 1.02 14.56
C GLU A 342 -32.83 2.53 14.63
N ALA A 343 -32.12 3.24 15.49
CA ALA A 343 -32.16 4.71 15.55
C ALA A 343 -31.38 5.39 14.40
N GLY A 344 -30.50 4.67 13.72
CA GLY A 344 -29.65 5.20 12.67
C GLY A 344 -28.60 6.17 13.21
N THR A 345 -28.00 5.88 14.37
CA THR A 345 -27.02 6.75 15.03
C THR A 345 -25.73 6.02 15.33
N ILE A 346 -24.62 6.79 15.30
CA ILE A 346 -23.31 6.33 15.76
C ILE A 346 -22.58 7.47 16.45
N SER A 347 -21.95 7.18 17.60
CA SER A 347 -21.11 8.10 18.34
C SER A 347 -19.89 7.39 18.94
N ILE A 348 -18.88 8.16 19.33
CA ILE A 348 -17.68 7.66 20.01
C ILE A 348 -17.29 8.60 21.16
N GLU A 349 -16.69 8.03 22.22
CA GLU A 349 -16.08 8.78 23.34
C GLU A 349 -14.63 8.32 23.50
N PRO A 350 -13.67 8.84 22.67
CA PRO A 350 -12.34 8.27 22.57
C PRO A 350 -11.46 8.52 23.79
N GLU A 351 -10.84 7.45 24.29
CA GLU A 351 -9.78 7.47 25.29
C GLU A 351 -8.45 7.07 24.63
N THR A 352 -7.41 7.88 24.79
CA THR A 352 -6.18 7.75 24.02
C THR A 352 -4.99 7.38 24.87
N VAL A 353 -4.30 6.31 24.48
CA VAL A 353 -2.94 5.95 24.88
C VAL A 353 -2.00 6.24 23.73
N LYS A 354 -0.80 6.74 24.02
CA LYS A 354 0.22 7.09 23.03
C LYS A 354 1.55 6.49 23.43
N TRP A 355 2.21 5.92 22.45
CA TRP A 355 3.56 5.40 22.59
C TRP A 355 4.50 6.11 21.62
N ARG A 356 5.74 6.38 22.03
CA ARG A 356 6.83 6.89 21.19
C ARG A 356 8.18 6.46 21.73
N TYR A 357 9.21 6.53 20.90
CA TYR A 357 10.57 6.23 21.31
C TYR A 357 11.58 7.26 20.81
N TYR A 358 12.78 7.27 21.40
CA TYR A 358 13.96 7.96 20.91
C TYR A 358 15.03 6.96 20.51
N GLY A 359 15.59 7.09 19.30
CA GLY A 359 16.67 6.23 18.83
C GLY A 359 18.02 6.55 19.50
N THR A 360 18.93 5.57 19.48
CA THR A 360 20.28 5.70 20.05
C THR A 360 21.19 6.62 19.24
N ASN A 361 20.93 6.82 17.96
CA ASN A 361 21.75 7.64 17.07
C ASN A 361 21.29 9.10 17.06
N THR A 362 22.21 10.03 17.37
CA THR A 362 21.87 11.31 17.98
C THR A 362 21.45 12.43 17.04
N THR A 363 21.64 12.37 15.72
CA THR A 363 21.42 13.55 14.87
C THR A 363 20.43 13.36 13.74
N LEU A 364 20.43 12.21 13.07
CA LEU A 364 19.48 11.94 11.99
C LEU A 364 18.32 11.05 12.48
N TYR A 365 18.62 10.04 13.26
CA TYR A 365 17.68 9.01 13.66
C TYR A 365 16.72 9.39 14.81
N GLN A 366 16.96 10.45 15.54
CA GLN A 366 15.99 10.97 16.51
C GLN A 366 14.81 11.67 15.86
N TYR A 367 15.00 12.17 14.63
CA TYR A 367 13.96 12.83 13.87
C TYR A 367 13.21 11.85 12.94
N TRP A 368 13.91 10.82 12.45
CA TRP A 368 13.37 9.85 11.49
C TRP A 368 12.72 8.64 12.18
N VAL A 369 11.81 8.92 13.10
CA VAL A 369 11.01 7.94 13.87
C VAL A 369 9.55 7.92 13.41
N GLY A 370 9.24 8.55 12.29
CA GLY A 370 7.90 8.58 11.72
C GLY A 370 7.57 7.26 11.04
N MET A 371 6.29 6.90 11.03
CA MET A 371 5.77 5.67 10.46
C MET A 371 4.81 6.04 9.33
N GLU A 372 5.18 5.69 8.08
CA GLU A 372 4.40 5.96 6.87
C GLU A 372 3.66 4.72 6.38
N ASP A 373 4.10 3.54 6.77
CA ASP A 373 3.49 2.26 6.45
C ASP A 373 2.31 1.92 7.37
N SER A 374 1.58 0.87 7.02
CA SER A 374 0.46 0.39 7.82
C SER A 374 0.94 -0.65 8.83
N PRO A 375 0.39 -0.68 10.06
CA PRO A 375 0.78 -1.68 11.05
C PRO A 375 0.32 -3.08 10.62
N VAL A 376 1.13 -4.08 10.97
CA VAL A 376 0.72 -5.48 11.07
C VAL A 376 0.51 -5.78 12.54
N ILE A 377 -0.58 -6.46 12.89
CA ILE A 377 -0.86 -6.79 14.30
C ILE A 377 -1.34 -8.23 14.38
N TRP A 378 -0.74 -9.00 15.29
CA TRP A 378 -1.15 -10.36 15.59
C TRP A 378 -0.84 -10.71 17.06
N ARG A 379 -1.78 -11.35 17.73
CA ARG A 379 -1.63 -11.76 19.14
C ARG A 379 -1.17 -10.63 20.06
N GLY A 380 -1.75 -9.44 19.90
CA GLY A 380 -1.40 -8.26 20.71
C GLY A 380 -0.07 -7.59 20.35
N HIS A 381 0.69 -8.10 19.38
CA HIS A 381 1.98 -7.54 18.98
C HIS A 381 1.87 -6.78 17.65
N LEU A 382 2.32 -5.55 17.65
CA LEU A 382 2.37 -4.68 16.48
C LEU A 382 3.76 -4.75 15.85
N ILE A 383 3.81 -5.01 14.53
CA ILE A 383 5.04 -4.95 13.73
C ILE A 383 4.93 -3.83 12.72
N ILE A 384 5.92 -2.92 12.72
CA ILE A 384 5.93 -1.73 11.88
C ILE A 384 7.35 -1.27 11.59
N ALA A 385 7.57 -0.63 10.44
CA ALA A 385 8.83 0.02 10.11
C ALA A 385 8.75 1.54 10.27
N ASP A 386 9.90 2.17 10.47
CA ASP A 386 10.02 3.64 10.54
C ASP A 386 10.85 4.24 9.41
N ASN A 387 10.80 5.57 9.29
CA ASN A 387 11.60 6.32 8.31
C ASN A 387 13.12 6.23 8.56
N GLY A 388 13.56 5.76 9.71
CA GLY A 388 14.96 5.58 10.09
C GLY A 388 15.53 4.22 9.75
N GLY A 389 14.72 3.33 9.19
CA GLY A 389 15.11 1.97 8.82
C GLY A 389 15.11 0.99 9.99
N ARG A 390 14.16 1.12 10.89
CA ARG A 390 13.93 0.17 11.98
C ARG A 390 12.61 -0.54 11.77
N LEU A 391 12.67 -1.87 11.74
CA LEU A 391 11.51 -2.72 11.88
C LEU A 391 11.38 -3.09 13.36
N MET A 392 10.21 -2.89 13.95
CA MET A 392 9.98 -3.06 15.39
C MET A 392 8.83 -4.02 15.65
N CYS A 393 8.95 -4.84 16.71
CA CYS A 393 7.84 -5.55 17.32
C CYS A 393 7.56 -4.92 18.69
N LEU A 394 6.33 -4.47 18.88
CA LEU A 394 5.85 -3.83 20.09
C LEU A 394 4.67 -4.62 20.66
N ASP A 395 4.78 -5.08 21.89
CA ASP A 395 3.64 -5.61 22.65
C ASP A 395 2.68 -4.46 22.99
N LEU A 396 1.46 -4.49 22.45
CA LEU A 396 0.44 -3.45 22.67
C LEU A 396 -0.19 -3.51 24.08
N ASN A 397 -0.01 -4.62 24.78
CA ASN A 397 -0.59 -4.83 26.09
C ASN A 397 0.35 -4.41 27.24
N THR A 398 1.66 -4.43 26.99
CA THR A 398 2.67 -3.93 27.93
C THR A 398 3.31 -2.62 27.50
N LEU A 399 3.26 -2.30 26.20
CA LEU A 399 3.96 -1.21 25.51
C LEU A 399 5.49 -1.31 25.62
N GLU A 400 6.01 -2.54 25.74
CA GLU A 400 7.42 -2.86 25.68
C GLU A 400 7.80 -3.39 24.28
N LEU A 401 9.02 -3.10 23.85
CA LEU A 401 9.55 -3.61 22.57
C LEU A 401 10.11 -5.01 22.79
N ASP A 402 9.60 -5.97 22.02
CA ASP A 402 10.11 -7.33 22.00
C ASP A 402 11.43 -7.42 21.25
N TRP A 403 11.50 -6.84 20.06
CA TRP A 403 12.70 -6.78 19.24
C TRP A 403 12.71 -5.57 18.30
N VAL A 404 13.90 -5.19 17.84
CA VAL A 404 14.12 -4.16 16.81
C VAL A 404 15.17 -4.65 15.82
N GLN A 405 14.87 -4.63 14.52
CA GLN A 405 15.79 -4.98 13.45
C GLN A 405 16.15 -3.75 12.62
N ASN A 406 17.43 -3.67 12.22
CA ASN A 406 17.89 -2.63 11.28
C ASN A 406 17.65 -3.08 9.83
N ILE A 407 16.71 -2.46 9.15
CA ILE A 407 16.40 -2.68 7.73
C ILE A 407 17.02 -1.61 6.81
N LEU A 408 17.97 -0.86 7.29
CA LEU A 408 18.88 0.05 6.60
C LEU A 408 18.30 1.42 6.20
N ASP A 409 17.08 1.53 5.78
CA ASP A 409 16.51 2.76 5.22
C ASP A 409 15.00 2.84 5.43
N ASP A 410 14.42 3.96 5.10
CA ASP A 410 13.00 4.29 5.12
C ASP A 410 12.14 3.21 4.46
N SER A 411 11.01 2.86 5.07
CA SER A 411 10.02 1.96 4.49
C SER A 411 8.69 2.70 4.28
N ASN A 412 8.24 2.72 3.03
CA ASN A 412 6.88 3.13 2.68
C ASN A 412 6.02 1.90 2.32
N GLY A 413 6.68 0.79 1.95
CA GLY A 413 6.04 -0.50 1.74
C GLY A 413 5.68 -1.14 3.07
N THR A 414 4.40 -1.38 3.29
CA THR A 414 3.91 -2.02 4.52
C THR A 414 4.51 -3.43 4.69
N PRO A 415 5.00 -3.80 5.89
CA PRO A 415 5.35 -5.17 6.21
C PRO A 415 4.18 -6.13 5.97
N VAL A 416 4.46 -7.37 5.59
CA VAL A 416 3.44 -8.40 5.39
C VAL A 416 3.78 -9.59 6.26
N LEU A 417 2.83 -10.01 7.10
CA LEU A 417 2.95 -11.20 7.95
C LEU A 417 2.48 -12.44 7.18
N SER A 418 3.18 -13.53 7.38
CA SER A 418 2.81 -14.85 6.89
C SER A 418 3.11 -15.91 7.93
N ILE A 419 2.24 -16.89 8.05
CA ILE A 419 2.49 -18.10 8.82
C ILE A 419 2.84 -19.22 7.84
N GLU A 420 4.05 -19.77 7.96
CA GLU A 420 4.60 -20.79 7.08
C GLU A 420 4.99 -22.01 7.92
N ASP A 421 4.38 -23.15 7.66
CA ASP A 421 4.57 -24.36 8.46
C ASP A 421 4.38 -24.13 9.99
N GLY A 422 3.47 -23.21 10.34
CA GLY A 422 3.15 -22.86 11.72
C GLY A 422 4.09 -21.83 12.37
N HIS A 423 5.08 -21.28 11.61
CA HIS A 423 6.00 -20.25 12.08
C HIS A 423 5.76 -18.90 11.38
N PRO A 424 5.76 -17.78 12.12
CA PRO A 424 5.48 -16.47 11.54
C PRO A 424 6.72 -15.80 10.93
N TYR A 425 6.56 -15.20 9.75
CA TYR A 425 7.59 -14.42 9.06
C TYR A 425 7.04 -13.07 8.60
N ILE A 426 7.93 -12.07 8.53
CA ILE A 426 7.66 -10.74 7.97
C ILE A 426 8.42 -10.57 6.67
N TYR A 427 7.74 -10.03 5.66
CA TYR A 427 8.32 -9.58 4.41
C TYR A 427 8.26 -8.06 4.32
N VAL A 428 9.41 -7.42 4.19
CA VAL A 428 9.51 -5.95 4.15
C VAL A 428 10.60 -5.50 3.20
N GLY A 429 10.31 -4.50 2.38
CA GLY A 429 11.27 -3.83 1.53
C GLY A 429 11.56 -2.41 2.02
N THR A 430 12.68 -1.85 1.59
CA THR A 430 13.02 -0.47 1.91
C THR A 430 13.06 0.41 0.67
N SER A 431 12.76 1.68 0.84
CA SER A 431 13.03 2.70 -0.17
C SER A 431 14.53 3.03 -0.21
N PHE A 432 14.93 3.83 -1.18
CA PHE A 432 16.23 4.46 -1.19
C PHE A 432 16.05 5.95 -0.92
N HIS A 433 16.12 6.33 0.35
CA HIS A 433 15.94 7.73 0.76
C HIS A 433 17.22 8.52 0.57
N LEU A 434 17.11 9.67 -0.12
CA LEU A 434 18.26 10.50 -0.44
C LEU A 434 18.95 11.06 0.82
N GLY A 435 20.24 10.79 0.98
CA GLY A 435 21.05 11.26 2.09
C GLY A 435 21.29 10.25 3.20
N TRP A 436 20.63 9.09 3.18
CA TRP A 436 20.90 8.04 4.16
C TRP A 436 22.22 7.33 3.93
N ARG A 437 22.37 6.66 2.79
CA ARG A 437 23.50 5.77 2.48
C ARG A 437 24.37 6.30 1.35
N SER A 438 23.76 6.96 0.37
CA SER A 438 24.39 7.52 -0.81
C SER A 438 23.52 8.63 -1.39
N TRP A 439 24.10 9.45 -2.26
CA TRP A 439 23.38 10.54 -2.93
C TRP A 439 22.80 10.13 -4.30
N THR A 440 23.20 8.98 -4.83
CA THR A 440 22.79 8.59 -6.19
C THR A 440 22.40 7.13 -6.34
N THR A 441 23.13 6.20 -5.72
CA THR A 441 22.92 4.76 -5.87
C THR A 441 23.15 4.02 -4.56
N ALA A 442 22.34 3.00 -4.28
CA ALA A 442 22.58 2.03 -3.21
C ALA A 442 21.98 0.67 -3.58
N ASP A 443 22.43 -0.37 -2.91
CA ASP A 443 21.76 -1.67 -2.92
C ASP A 443 20.59 -1.60 -1.92
N VAL A 444 19.40 -1.91 -2.41
CA VAL A 444 18.14 -1.83 -1.65
C VAL A 444 17.58 -3.24 -1.48
N PRO A 445 17.45 -3.73 -0.25
CA PRO A 445 16.99 -5.07 0.01
C PRO A 445 15.47 -5.19 0.16
N LEU A 446 14.98 -6.37 -0.23
CA LEU A 446 13.81 -7.03 0.32
C LEU A 446 14.30 -8.01 1.37
N PHE A 447 13.64 -8.06 2.52
CA PHE A 447 13.95 -8.95 3.63
C PHE A 447 12.81 -9.94 3.88
N LYS A 448 13.17 -11.18 4.24
CA LYS A 448 12.37 -12.08 5.05
C LYS A 448 12.95 -12.08 6.46
N VAL A 449 12.11 -11.81 7.43
CA VAL A 449 12.49 -11.66 8.84
C VAL A 449 11.68 -12.65 9.67
N ASP A 450 12.29 -13.31 10.60
CA ASP A 450 11.61 -14.12 11.61
C ASP A 450 10.79 -13.18 12.51
N ALA A 451 9.47 -13.35 12.55
CA ALA A 451 8.60 -12.46 13.31
C ALA A 451 8.72 -12.64 14.84
N GLU A 452 9.16 -13.81 15.30
CA GLU A 452 9.33 -14.04 16.74
C GLU A 452 10.53 -13.32 17.33
N ASN A 453 11.63 -13.18 16.54
CA ASN A 453 12.87 -12.65 17.11
C ASN A 453 13.53 -11.51 16.31
N GLY A 454 12.96 -11.15 15.18
CA GLY A 454 13.45 -10.06 14.33
C GLY A 454 14.70 -10.41 13.50
N GLU A 455 15.19 -11.66 13.50
CA GLU A 455 16.38 -12.05 12.73
C GLU A 455 16.08 -12.12 11.23
N ILE A 456 17.04 -11.67 10.42
CA ILE A 456 16.93 -11.72 8.96
C ILE A 456 17.19 -13.15 8.50
N ILE A 457 16.19 -13.81 7.89
CA ILE A 457 16.32 -15.15 7.32
C ILE A 457 17.06 -15.08 5.97
N TRP A 458 16.64 -14.17 5.11
CA TRP A 458 17.32 -13.86 3.86
C TRP A 458 17.07 -12.41 3.43
N GLN A 459 17.92 -11.91 2.54
CA GLN A 459 17.73 -10.65 1.85
C GLN A 459 18.08 -10.76 0.38
N THR A 460 17.28 -10.10 -0.48
CA THR A 460 17.52 -9.99 -1.91
C THR A 460 17.63 -8.53 -2.29
N SER A 461 18.79 -8.11 -2.82
CA SER A 461 19.09 -6.71 -3.04
C SER A 461 19.12 -6.32 -4.50
N TYR A 462 18.61 -5.12 -4.78
CA TYR A 462 18.62 -4.48 -6.08
C TYR A 462 19.41 -3.18 -6.03
N LYS A 463 20.28 -2.96 -7.01
CA LYS A 463 20.94 -1.68 -7.16
C LYS A 463 19.94 -0.65 -7.67
N CYS A 464 19.65 0.36 -6.85
CA CYS A 464 18.69 1.40 -7.15
C CYS A 464 19.32 2.78 -7.24
N TYR A 465 18.64 3.66 -7.96
CA TYR A 465 18.98 5.08 -8.12
C TYR A 465 17.95 5.92 -7.36
N THR A 466 18.33 7.15 -6.98
CA THR A 466 17.39 8.12 -6.41
C THR A 466 17.63 9.51 -6.96
N GLU A 467 16.58 10.32 -6.94
CA GLU A 467 16.59 11.75 -7.25
C GLU A 467 15.80 12.47 -6.16
N LYS A 468 16.08 13.73 -5.94
CA LYS A 468 15.37 14.52 -4.91
C LYS A 468 13.85 14.47 -5.15
N GLY A 469 13.11 13.98 -4.15
CA GLY A 469 11.65 13.88 -4.17
C GLY A 469 11.10 12.68 -4.96
N VAL A 470 11.95 11.80 -5.50
CA VAL A 470 11.52 10.58 -6.21
C VAL A 470 12.47 9.44 -5.86
N SER A 471 12.19 8.75 -4.78
CA SER A 471 13.03 7.67 -4.27
C SER A 471 12.98 6.42 -5.16
N GLY A 472 14.11 5.75 -5.29
CA GLY A 472 14.21 4.40 -5.82
C GLY A 472 13.96 3.36 -4.75
N GLY A 473 14.14 2.09 -5.09
CA GLY A 473 13.98 0.98 -4.16
C GLY A 473 12.56 0.44 -4.09
N ILE A 474 12.25 -0.23 -2.98
CA ILE A 474 10.97 -0.91 -2.77
C ILE A 474 10.06 0.03 -1.98
N GLN A 475 9.15 0.68 -2.70
CA GLN A 475 8.12 1.57 -2.15
C GLN A 475 6.78 0.85 -2.00
N SER A 476 6.65 -0.31 -2.64
CA SER A 476 5.44 -1.13 -2.68
C SER A 476 5.43 -2.16 -1.56
N THR A 477 4.23 -2.54 -1.14
CA THR A 477 4.00 -3.74 -0.33
C THR A 477 4.09 -4.97 -1.22
N VAL A 478 4.77 -6.02 -0.77
CA VAL A 478 4.86 -7.28 -1.51
C VAL A 478 3.50 -7.97 -1.63
N ALA A 479 3.34 -8.79 -2.67
CA ALA A 479 2.24 -9.74 -2.74
C ALA A 479 2.77 -11.14 -2.46
N LEU A 480 2.23 -11.78 -1.43
CA LEU A 480 2.54 -13.17 -1.10
C LEU A 480 1.62 -14.10 -1.89
N GLY A 481 2.19 -15.10 -2.51
CA GLY A 481 1.42 -16.16 -3.16
C GLY A 481 0.64 -16.99 -2.14
N LYS A 482 -0.54 -17.44 -2.56
CA LYS A 482 -1.41 -18.38 -1.82
C LYS A 482 -1.76 -19.54 -2.75
N ASN A 483 -2.24 -20.65 -2.23
CA ASN A 483 -2.59 -21.83 -3.00
C ASN A 483 -1.43 -22.29 -3.91
N ASP A 484 -1.65 -22.44 -5.21
CA ASP A 484 -0.63 -22.89 -6.18
C ASP A 484 0.61 -21.97 -6.26
N LEU A 485 0.53 -20.77 -5.68
CA LEU A 485 1.58 -19.75 -5.67
C LEU A 485 2.27 -19.59 -4.31
N GLU A 486 1.96 -20.39 -3.31
CA GLU A 486 2.42 -20.24 -1.92
C GLU A 486 3.94 -20.13 -1.80
N GLY A 487 4.70 -20.78 -2.69
CA GLY A 487 6.17 -20.71 -2.72
C GLY A 487 6.78 -19.39 -3.23
N TYR A 488 5.98 -18.35 -3.53
CA TYR A 488 6.49 -17.16 -4.23
C TYR A 488 6.11 -15.84 -3.55
N VAL A 489 7.03 -14.87 -3.70
CA VAL A 489 6.86 -13.46 -3.33
C VAL A 489 6.99 -12.58 -4.57
N TYR A 490 6.07 -11.65 -4.76
CA TYR A 490 6.09 -10.70 -5.88
C TYR A 490 6.34 -9.28 -5.37
N VAL A 491 7.35 -8.62 -5.91
CA VAL A 491 7.78 -7.29 -5.48
C VAL A 491 8.05 -6.38 -6.67
N THR A 492 7.71 -5.11 -6.54
CA THR A 492 8.11 -4.09 -7.51
C THR A 492 9.25 -3.26 -6.94
N VAL A 493 10.29 -3.06 -7.74
CA VAL A 493 11.49 -2.30 -7.37
C VAL A 493 11.64 -1.13 -8.31
N ALA A 494 11.65 0.09 -7.78
CA ALA A 494 11.73 1.30 -8.56
C ALA A 494 13.19 1.68 -8.86
N LYS A 495 13.44 2.18 -10.08
CA LYS A 495 14.70 2.79 -10.52
C LYS A 495 15.92 1.89 -10.41
N THR A 496 15.81 0.70 -10.97
CA THR A 496 16.89 -0.33 -10.91
C THR A 496 18.04 -0.12 -11.89
N ASP A 497 17.87 0.62 -12.98
CA ASP A 497 18.95 0.90 -13.95
C ASP A 497 19.11 2.38 -14.29
N LEU A 498 18.03 3.06 -14.58
CA LEU A 498 17.95 4.50 -14.83
C LEU A 498 16.82 5.10 -14.00
N SER A 499 16.74 6.42 -13.91
CA SER A 499 15.74 7.13 -13.14
C SER A 499 14.27 6.82 -13.53
N SER A 500 14.04 6.19 -14.67
CA SER A 500 12.71 5.87 -15.19
C SER A 500 12.35 4.38 -15.20
N ASN A 501 13.29 3.46 -14.96
CA ASN A 501 13.04 2.03 -15.07
C ASN A 501 12.91 1.35 -13.70
N GLY A 502 12.20 0.24 -13.68
CA GLY A 502 12.00 -0.61 -12.52
C GLY A 502 11.79 -2.06 -12.94
N VAL A 503 11.62 -2.90 -11.95
CA VAL A 503 11.44 -4.34 -12.10
C VAL A 503 10.23 -4.78 -11.29
N LEU A 504 9.42 -5.69 -11.86
CA LEU A 504 8.59 -6.61 -11.09
C LEU A 504 9.36 -7.92 -11.00
N ALA A 505 9.59 -8.42 -9.81
CA ALA A 505 10.29 -9.67 -9.56
C ALA A 505 9.41 -10.70 -8.87
N CYS A 506 9.58 -11.96 -9.25
CA CYS A 506 9.13 -13.13 -8.51
C CYS A 506 10.34 -13.71 -7.77
N ILE A 507 10.20 -13.92 -6.49
CA ILE A 507 11.24 -14.40 -5.61
C ILE A 507 10.76 -15.69 -4.95
N ASP A 508 11.61 -16.69 -4.90
CA ASP A 508 11.38 -17.91 -4.16
C ASP A 508 11.29 -17.60 -2.66
N ARG A 509 10.22 -18.00 -2.04
CA ARG A 509 9.85 -17.63 -0.68
C ARG A 509 10.74 -18.25 0.40
N GLU A 510 11.28 -19.43 0.12
CA GLU A 510 12.16 -20.16 1.04
C GLU A 510 13.59 -19.63 0.96
N THR A 511 14.11 -19.46 -0.26
CA THR A 511 15.54 -19.16 -0.48
C THR A 511 15.87 -17.69 -0.69
N GLY A 512 14.88 -16.86 -1.06
CA GLY A 512 15.10 -15.48 -1.48
C GLY A 512 15.70 -15.33 -2.89
N GLU A 513 15.85 -16.43 -3.65
CA GLU A 513 16.40 -16.38 -5.00
C GLU A 513 15.39 -15.80 -6.00
N VAL A 514 15.88 -15.03 -6.97
CA VAL A 514 15.05 -14.46 -8.03
C VAL A 514 14.67 -15.57 -9.03
N VAL A 515 13.37 -15.83 -9.18
CA VAL A 515 12.84 -16.83 -10.12
C VAL A 515 12.71 -16.24 -11.51
N TRP A 516 12.11 -15.05 -11.61
CA TRP A 516 12.02 -14.29 -12.86
C TRP A 516 11.86 -12.79 -12.59
N GLU A 517 12.16 -11.99 -13.60
CA GLU A 517 12.02 -10.53 -13.59
C GLU A 517 11.30 -10.03 -14.85
N HIS A 518 10.45 -9.03 -14.67
CA HIS A 518 9.86 -8.27 -15.76
C HIS A 518 10.25 -6.80 -15.66
N LYS A 519 11.01 -6.29 -16.62
CA LYS A 519 11.46 -4.90 -16.68
C LYS A 519 10.39 -4.01 -17.27
N SER A 520 10.09 -2.92 -16.60
CA SER A 520 9.11 -1.93 -17.06
C SER A 520 9.50 -0.52 -16.60
N TYR A 521 8.62 0.44 -16.80
CA TYR A 521 8.74 1.74 -16.14
C TYR A 521 8.65 1.55 -14.62
N TYR A 522 9.32 2.41 -13.83
CA TYR A 522 9.31 2.27 -12.37
C TYR A 522 7.88 2.32 -11.79
N THR A 523 7.70 1.69 -10.66
CA THR A 523 6.43 1.72 -9.94
C THR A 523 6.64 1.75 -8.43
N TRP A 524 5.73 2.44 -7.74
CA TRP A 524 5.53 2.41 -6.30
C TRP A 524 4.25 1.64 -5.95
N SER A 525 3.43 1.34 -6.95
CA SER A 525 2.19 0.59 -6.82
C SER A 525 2.44 -0.84 -6.38
N SER A 526 1.77 -1.29 -5.34
CA SER A 526 1.85 -2.67 -4.87
C SER A 526 1.19 -3.62 -5.85
N PRO A 527 1.81 -4.75 -6.20
CA PRO A 527 1.17 -5.78 -7.00
C PRO A 527 0.06 -6.48 -6.21
N ILE A 528 -0.93 -7.03 -6.90
CA ILE A 528 -1.98 -7.87 -6.31
C ILE A 528 -2.08 -9.20 -7.05
N LEU A 529 -2.51 -10.23 -6.33
CA LEU A 529 -2.84 -11.55 -6.87
C LEU A 529 -4.34 -11.75 -6.83
N VAL A 530 -4.91 -12.09 -7.98
CA VAL A 530 -6.33 -12.39 -8.15
C VAL A 530 -6.45 -13.88 -8.41
N TYR A 531 -7.32 -14.58 -7.70
CA TYR A 531 -7.43 -16.02 -7.74
C TYR A 531 -8.73 -16.49 -8.38
N ASN A 532 -8.67 -17.64 -9.02
CA ASN A 532 -9.82 -18.45 -9.39
C ASN A 532 -10.15 -19.42 -8.26
N SER A 533 -11.36 -19.97 -8.26
CA SER A 533 -11.80 -20.94 -7.24
C SER A 533 -11.04 -22.27 -7.29
N ASP A 534 -10.34 -22.56 -8.38
CA ASP A 534 -9.47 -23.72 -8.51
C ASP A 534 -8.07 -23.55 -7.89
N GLY A 535 -7.79 -22.37 -7.31
CA GLY A 535 -6.51 -22.04 -6.69
C GLY A 535 -5.50 -21.37 -7.62
N SER A 536 -5.74 -21.37 -8.94
CA SER A 536 -4.86 -20.68 -9.88
C SER A 536 -4.91 -19.17 -9.72
N GLY A 537 -3.77 -18.50 -9.79
CA GLY A 537 -3.65 -17.06 -9.59
C GLY A 537 -3.21 -16.29 -10.83
N THR A 538 -3.52 -15.01 -10.87
CA THR A 538 -3.10 -14.05 -11.89
C THR A 538 -2.52 -12.82 -11.21
N LEU A 539 -1.34 -12.37 -11.64
CA LEU A 539 -0.67 -11.21 -11.07
C LEU A 539 -1.06 -9.94 -11.83
N VAL A 540 -1.50 -8.91 -11.09
CA VAL A 540 -1.84 -7.60 -11.65
C VAL A 540 -0.99 -6.53 -10.98
N TYR A 541 -0.36 -5.66 -11.77
CA TYR A 541 0.37 -4.50 -11.25
C TYR A 541 0.26 -3.29 -12.18
N CYS A 542 0.54 -2.11 -11.65
CA CYS A 542 0.51 -0.85 -12.39
C CYS A 542 1.89 -0.18 -12.34
N ASN A 543 2.18 0.72 -13.30
CA ASN A 543 3.42 1.50 -13.27
C ASN A 543 3.19 2.99 -13.58
N TYR A 544 4.21 3.80 -13.33
CA TYR A 544 4.19 5.23 -13.63
C TYR A 544 4.16 5.52 -15.15
N GLY A 545 4.48 4.52 -15.97
CA GLY A 545 4.37 4.55 -17.44
C GLY A 545 2.92 4.45 -17.96
N LYS A 546 1.90 4.56 -17.09
CA LYS A 546 0.46 4.61 -17.42
C LYS A 546 -0.15 3.25 -17.81
N VAL A 547 0.49 2.16 -17.47
CA VAL A 547 0.06 0.82 -17.89
C VAL A 547 -0.28 -0.03 -16.67
N MET A 548 -1.41 -0.73 -16.75
CA MET A 548 -1.74 -1.88 -15.91
C MET A 548 -1.38 -3.14 -16.69
N TYR A 549 -0.74 -4.07 -16.02
CA TYR A 549 -0.26 -5.34 -16.57
C TYR A 549 -1.00 -6.51 -15.94
N MET A 550 -1.32 -7.49 -16.74
CA MET A 550 -1.77 -8.82 -16.31
C MET A 550 -0.68 -9.81 -16.67
N MET A 551 -0.19 -10.56 -15.68
CA MET A 551 0.97 -11.45 -15.83
C MET A 551 0.62 -12.85 -15.35
N ASP A 552 1.21 -13.85 -16.00
CA ASP A 552 1.31 -15.20 -15.46
C ASP A 552 2.31 -15.18 -14.29
N PRO A 553 1.87 -15.47 -13.06
CA PRO A 553 2.72 -15.34 -11.87
C PRO A 553 3.86 -16.36 -11.81
N LEU A 554 3.70 -17.56 -12.39
CA LEU A 554 4.72 -18.61 -12.38
C LEU A 554 5.86 -18.35 -13.36
N THR A 555 5.54 -17.75 -14.51
CA THR A 555 6.50 -17.61 -15.62
C THR A 555 6.93 -16.16 -15.90
N GLY A 556 6.27 -15.18 -15.31
CA GLY A 556 6.47 -13.76 -15.63
C GLY A 556 6.01 -13.36 -17.05
N LYS A 557 5.26 -14.24 -17.72
CA LYS A 557 4.76 -13.98 -19.07
C LYS A 557 3.67 -12.92 -19.04
N LEU A 558 3.79 -11.92 -19.91
CA LEU A 558 2.75 -10.94 -20.15
C LEU A 558 1.52 -11.58 -20.78
N LEU A 559 0.37 -11.45 -20.14
CA LEU A 559 -0.93 -11.94 -20.63
C LEU A 559 -1.72 -10.84 -21.33
N ASP A 560 -1.82 -9.65 -20.70
CA ASP A 560 -2.52 -8.50 -21.28
C ASP A 560 -2.05 -7.16 -20.68
N THR A 561 -2.42 -6.05 -21.30
CA THR A 561 -2.15 -4.69 -20.81
C THR A 561 -3.33 -3.78 -20.99
N PHE A 562 -3.48 -2.81 -20.06
CA PHE A 562 -4.48 -1.75 -20.15
C PHE A 562 -3.82 -0.38 -19.97
N ASN A 563 -4.10 0.56 -20.90
CA ASN A 563 -3.59 1.92 -20.80
C ASN A 563 -4.51 2.79 -19.94
N LEU A 564 -4.04 3.16 -18.75
CA LEU A 564 -4.76 3.98 -17.77
C LEU A 564 -4.75 5.49 -18.10
N GLY A 565 -3.97 5.91 -19.10
CA GLY A 565 -3.86 7.32 -19.50
C GLY A 565 -3.11 8.22 -18.50
N GLY A 566 -2.72 7.70 -17.34
CA GLY A 566 -2.03 8.41 -16.28
C GLY A 566 -1.08 7.53 -15.50
N GLY A 567 0.03 8.09 -14.98
CA GLY A 567 0.98 7.38 -14.13
C GLY A 567 0.31 6.91 -12.84
N VAL A 568 0.71 5.73 -12.35
CA VAL A 568 0.17 5.11 -11.14
C VAL A 568 1.27 5.01 -10.09
N GLU A 569 0.96 5.53 -8.91
CA GLU A 569 1.69 5.36 -7.66
C GLU A 569 0.83 4.59 -6.65
N ALA A 570 -0.49 4.78 -6.71
CA ALA A 570 -1.46 4.10 -5.86
C ALA A 570 -1.51 2.59 -6.11
N SER A 571 -1.86 1.84 -5.08
CA SER A 571 -2.04 0.39 -5.17
C SER A 571 -3.44 0.03 -5.66
N PRO A 572 -3.60 -0.95 -6.55
CA PRO A 572 -4.90 -1.46 -6.94
C PRO A 572 -5.53 -2.29 -5.82
N ALA A 573 -6.87 -2.38 -5.83
CA ALA A 573 -7.64 -3.38 -5.11
C ALA A 573 -8.58 -4.09 -6.07
N ALA A 574 -8.93 -5.35 -5.78
CA ALA A 574 -9.89 -6.09 -6.58
C ALA A 574 -11.00 -6.70 -5.73
N TYR A 575 -12.20 -6.72 -6.29
CA TYR A 575 -13.33 -7.47 -5.79
C TYR A 575 -13.75 -8.42 -6.91
N GLU A 576 -13.62 -9.72 -6.66
CA GLU A 576 -13.78 -10.74 -7.70
C GLU A 576 -12.97 -10.38 -8.97
N ASN A 577 -13.60 -10.25 -10.12
CA ASN A 577 -12.96 -9.96 -11.39
C ASN A 577 -12.87 -8.45 -11.72
N THR A 578 -13.10 -7.55 -10.79
CA THR A 578 -13.05 -6.10 -11.04
C THR A 578 -11.94 -5.44 -10.25
N VAL A 579 -10.96 -4.87 -10.95
CA VAL A 579 -9.84 -4.10 -10.36
C VAL A 579 -10.17 -2.62 -10.33
N VAL A 580 -9.90 -1.97 -9.19
CA VAL A 580 -10.03 -0.51 -9.03
C VAL A 580 -8.65 0.08 -8.73
N VAL A 581 -8.30 1.16 -9.42
CA VAL A 581 -7.05 1.91 -9.19
C VAL A 581 -7.20 3.39 -9.55
N GLY A 582 -6.50 4.24 -8.84
CA GLY A 582 -6.41 5.67 -9.13
C GLY A 582 -5.11 6.05 -9.83
N THR A 583 -5.15 7.13 -10.62
CA THR A 583 -3.99 7.66 -11.35
C THR A 583 -3.66 9.08 -10.88
N ARG A 584 -2.41 9.50 -11.08
CA ARG A 584 -1.95 10.90 -10.86
C ARG A 584 -2.64 11.92 -11.76
N GLN A 585 -3.21 11.48 -12.88
CA GLN A 585 -3.92 12.33 -13.85
C GLN A 585 -5.43 12.40 -13.57
N CYS A 586 -5.81 12.46 -12.29
CA CYS A 586 -7.17 12.73 -11.84
C CYS A 586 -8.21 11.72 -12.35
N LYS A 587 -7.89 10.43 -12.30
CA LYS A 587 -8.87 9.38 -12.66
C LYS A 587 -8.84 8.23 -11.67
N ILE A 588 -10.03 7.75 -11.35
CA ILE A 588 -10.28 6.43 -10.76
C ILE A 588 -10.79 5.53 -11.88
N TRP A 589 -10.23 4.35 -12.02
CA TRP A 589 -10.63 3.34 -12.98
C TRP A 589 -11.21 2.13 -12.27
N GLY A 590 -12.30 1.56 -12.80
CA GLY A 590 -12.78 0.21 -12.51
C GLY A 590 -12.71 -0.61 -13.80
N ILE A 591 -11.98 -1.73 -13.76
CA ILE A 591 -11.61 -2.53 -14.94
C ILE A 591 -11.97 -3.97 -14.69
N LYS A 592 -12.87 -4.53 -15.52
CA LYS A 592 -13.20 -5.96 -15.47
C LYS A 592 -12.11 -6.78 -16.14
N MET A 593 -11.84 -7.92 -15.55
CA MET A 593 -10.98 -8.98 -16.09
C MET A 593 -11.85 -10.18 -16.52
N SER A 594 -11.41 -10.93 -17.51
CA SER A 594 -12.12 -12.12 -18.00
C SER A 594 -11.20 -13.31 -18.23
#